data_8eb6e9ecfa6f53857a3bd5b86ebbdb5b
#
_entry.id   8eb6e9ecfa6f53857a3bd5b86ebbdb5b
#
_cell.length_a   1.000
_cell.length_b   1.000
_cell.length_c   1.000
_cell.angle_alpha   90.00
_cell.angle_beta   90.00
_cell.angle_gamma   90.00
#
_symmetry.space_group_name_H-M   'P 1'
#
loop_
_entity.id
_entity.type
_entity.pdbx_description
1 polymer ?
#
loop_
_entity_poly.entity_id
_entity_poly.type
_entity_poly.pdbx_seq_one_letter_code
_entity_poly.pdbx_strand_id
1 'polypeptide(L)'
;QKIALICLGLTAGIVYTFCTGSYYLKDIRDYDKAVKPLTVTVTDYSEETDYGLRVEGECKLSDKTYKIVVYCDRIVDLKPGDRLEGKFEFRLTTSGGSKETPYLESNGIYFIGYSRGEMDIFLGSGEELRFFPQRLRWNILNRLEEIFPADTAAFAKALLLGDTTDLSYEQDIAMRTTGIRHIVATSGLHVSILFSLIYLLSGKMRSVTALLGIPVLILFAFVAGLSPSILRATVMQILMILSMLLRREYDPPSALSLSVIVILLLSPFAVTSASFQLSCGCVVGIFLFVPKLQNYIYQKIPGFTR
;
A
#
# COMPACT_ATOMS: atom_id res chain seq x y z
N GLN A 1 31.84 15.88 6.61
CA GLN A 1 30.49 16.18 7.10
C GLN A 1 29.41 15.33 6.38
N LYS A 2 29.35 15.29 5.03
CA LYS A 2 28.35 14.51 4.28
C LYS A 2 28.39 13.00 4.57
N ILE A 3 29.60 12.41 4.62
CA ILE A 3 29.78 10.98 4.94
C ILE A 3 29.35 10.70 6.40
N ALA A 4 29.65 11.56 7.33
CA ALA A 4 29.26 11.42 8.74
C ALA A 4 27.72 11.46 8.90
N LEU A 5 27.04 12.35 8.16
CA LEU A 5 25.55 12.41 8.14
C LEU A 5 24.93 11.15 7.53
N ILE A 6 25.51 10.61 6.46
CA ILE A 6 25.06 9.35 5.85
C ILE A 6 25.24 8.20 6.84
N CYS A 7 26.40 8.08 7.47
CA CYS A 7 26.64 7.04 8.48
C CYS A 7 25.68 7.16 9.67
N LEU A 8 25.43 8.38 10.15
CA LEU A 8 24.50 8.63 11.24
C LEU A 8 23.05 8.27 10.86
N GLY A 9 22.64 8.61 9.64
CA GLY A 9 21.33 8.20 9.11
C GLY A 9 21.17 6.68 8.99
N LEU A 10 22.20 5.99 8.49
CA LEU A 10 22.20 4.53 8.38
C LEU A 10 22.16 3.85 9.77
N THR A 11 22.97 4.32 10.72
CA THR A 11 22.95 3.77 12.08
C THR A 11 21.63 4.01 12.78
N ALA A 12 21.06 5.21 12.66
CA ALA A 12 19.75 5.54 13.21
C ALA A 12 18.64 4.65 12.59
N GLY A 13 18.67 4.43 11.29
CA GLY A 13 17.75 3.54 10.58
C GLY A 13 17.84 2.09 11.05
N ILE A 14 19.06 1.55 11.19
CA ILE A 14 19.28 0.18 11.69
C ILE A 14 18.78 0.05 13.14
N VAL A 15 19.11 0.99 14.00
CA VAL A 15 18.65 1.00 15.40
C VAL A 15 17.12 1.08 15.46
N TYR A 16 16.51 1.96 14.66
CA TYR A 16 15.05 2.09 14.59
C TYR A 16 14.39 0.78 14.15
N THR A 17 14.86 0.15 13.06
CA THR A 17 14.31 -1.11 12.57
C THR A 17 14.48 -2.22 13.60
N PHE A 18 15.64 -2.31 14.26
CA PHE A 18 15.90 -3.30 15.31
C PHE A 18 15.00 -3.09 16.53
N CYS A 19 14.89 -1.86 17.02
CA CYS A 19 14.04 -1.53 18.16
C CYS A 19 12.56 -1.81 17.87
N THR A 20 12.07 -1.39 16.68
CA THR A 20 10.69 -1.60 16.26
C THR A 20 10.40 -3.09 16.06
N GLY A 21 11.31 -3.82 15.40
CA GLY A 21 11.19 -5.26 15.23
C GLY A 21 11.16 -5.99 16.58
N SER A 22 12.08 -5.66 17.49
CA SER A 22 12.10 -6.24 18.83
C SER A 22 10.85 -5.89 19.64
N TYR A 23 10.33 -4.67 19.50
CA TYR A 23 9.13 -4.22 20.21
C TYR A 23 7.86 -4.91 19.74
N TYR A 24 7.70 -5.09 18.41
CA TYR A 24 6.51 -5.73 17.84
C TYR A 24 6.60 -7.26 17.87
N LEU A 25 7.75 -7.83 17.57
CA LEU A 25 7.89 -9.30 17.45
C LEU A 25 7.99 -10.00 18.80
N LYS A 26 8.37 -9.31 19.88
CA LYS A 26 8.52 -9.92 21.20
C LYS A 26 7.23 -10.57 21.70
N ASP A 27 6.12 -9.83 21.63
CA ASP A 27 4.82 -10.28 22.14
C ASP A 27 4.18 -11.35 21.24
N ILE A 28 4.57 -11.39 19.96
CA ILE A 28 4.00 -12.30 18.96
C ILE A 28 4.72 -13.65 18.94
N ARG A 29 6.01 -13.72 19.31
CA ARG A 29 6.79 -14.97 19.27
C ARG A 29 6.17 -16.11 20.05
N ASP A 30 5.51 -15.81 21.16
CA ASP A 30 4.86 -16.80 22.02
C ASP A 30 3.56 -17.35 21.42
N TYR A 31 3.12 -16.78 20.29
CA TYR A 31 1.93 -17.22 19.56
C TYR A 31 2.26 -18.12 18.36
N ASP A 32 3.53 -18.26 17.97
CA ASP A 32 3.89 -19.11 16.83
C ASP A 32 3.46 -20.55 17.05
N LYS A 33 2.68 -21.10 16.10
CA LYS A 33 2.06 -22.43 16.16
C LYS A 33 1.15 -22.69 17.35
N ALA A 34 0.79 -21.66 18.11
CA ALA A 34 -0.13 -21.80 19.22
C ALA A 34 -1.58 -21.66 18.74
N VAL A 35 -2.48 -22.43 19.36
CA VAL A 35 -3.94 -22.28 19.19
C VAL A 35 -4.46 -21.51 20.39
N LYS A 36 -4.89 -20.28 20.19
CA LYS A 36 -5.39 -19.42 21.26
C LYS A 36 -6.70 -18.74 20.86
N PRO A 37 -7.58 -18.43 21.84
CA PRO A 37 -8.75 -17.61 21.58
C PRO A 37 -8.31 -16.18 21.27
N LEU A 38 -8.92 -15.56 20.26
CA LEU A 38 -8.68 -14.19 19.88
C LEU A 38 -9.95 -13.53 19.37
N THR A 39 -10.09 -12.24 19.66
CA THR A 39 -11.08 -11.38 19.04
C THR A 39 -10.40 -10.53 17.97
N VAL A 40 -10.87 -10.68 16.74
CA VAL A 40 -10.38 -9.92 15.59
C VAL A 40 -11.46 -8.96 15.12
N THR A 41 -11.13 -7.67 15.04
CA THR A 41 -12.00 -6.66 14.42
C THR A 41 -11.66 -6.55 12.95
N VAL A 42 -12.62 -6.81 12.09
CA VAL A 42 -12.47 -6.77 10.64
C VAL A 42 -12.21 -5.34 10.19
N THR A 43 -11.20 -5.14 9.37
CA THR A 43 -10.80 -3.80 8.89
C THR A 43 -11.10 -3.58 7.42
N ASP A 44 -11.22 -4.65 6.63
CA ASP A 44 -11.59 -4.59 5.21
C ASP A 44 -12.66 -5.65 4.90
N TYR A 45 -13.27 -5.60 3.74
CA TYR A 45 -14.21 -6.61 3.28
C TYR A 45 -13.50 -7.96 3.13
N SER A 46 -14.23 -9.04 3.42
CA SER A 46 -13.71 -10.39 3.25
C SER A 46 -13.54 -10.73 1.77
N GLU A 47 -12.47 -11.46 1.46
CA GLU A 47 -12.16 -11.95 0.11
C GLU A 47 -12.27 -13.48 0.07
N GLU A 48 -13.01 -14.02 -0.90
CA GLU A 48 -13.01 -15.45 -1.15
C GLU A 48 -11.71 -15.88 -1.83
N THR A 49 -11.13 -16.97 -1.33
CA THR A 49 -9.92 -17.59 -1.89
C THR A 49 -10.14 -19.07 -2.10
N ASP A 50 -9.31 -19.73 -2.90
CA ASP A 50 -9.35 -21.19 -3.12
C ASP A 50 -9.29 -22.02 -1.83
N TYR A 51 -8.82 -21.44 -0.72
CA TYR A 51 -8.63 -22.08 0.57
C TYR A 51 -9.63 -21.62 1.65
N GLY A 52 -10.67 -20.89 1.28
CA GLY A 52 -11.66 -20.32 2.20
C GLY A 52 -11.68 -18.80 2.17
N LEU A 53 -12.21 -18.20 3.22
CA LEU A 53 -12.37 -16.75 3.36
C LEU A 53 -11.10 -16.13 3.95
N ARG A 54 -10.52 -15.15 3.26
CA ARG A 54 -9.43 -14.30 3.76
C ARG A 54 -10.02 -13.02 4.34
N VAL A 55 -9.64 -12.72 5.57
CA VAL A 55 -10.12 -11.55 6.32
C VAL A 55 -8.93 -10.76 6.84
N GLU A 56 -8.87 -9.48 6.51
CA GLU A 56 -7.93 -8.56 7.14
C GLU A 56 -8.57 -7.92 8.36
N GLY A 57 -7.83 -7.88 9.47
CA GLY A 57 -8.36 -7.36 10.71
C GLY A 57 -7.28 -6.83 11.66
N GLU A 58 -7.76 -6.30 12.75
CA GLU A 58 -6.94 -5.88 13.89
C GLU A 58 -7.31 -6.68 15.14
N CYS A 59 -6.29 -7.09 15.89
CA CYS A 59 -6.47 -7.74 17.16
C CYS A 59 -5.67 -7.05 18.26
N LYS A 60 -6.15 -7.13 19.48
CA LYS A 60 -5.43 -6.66 20.67
C LYS A 60 -4.72 -7.83 21.33
N LEU A 61 -3.40 -7.72 21.45
CA LEU A 61 -2.55 -8.65 22.19
C LEU A 61 -1.82 -7.88 23.27
N SER A 62 -2.01 -8.26 24.53
CA SER A 62 -1.56 -7.48 25.70
C SER A 62 -2.15 -6.05 25.64
N ASP A 63 -1.34 -5.01 25.47
CA ASP A 63 -1.80 -3.62 25.35
C ASP A 63 -1.62 -3.02 23.94
N LYS A 64 -1.24 -3.85 22.95
CA LYS A 64 -0.94 -3.39 21.60
C LYS A 64 -1.95 -3.90 20.59
N THR A 65 -2.23 -3.09 19.59
CA THR A 65 -3.04 -3.46 18.43
C THR A 65 -2.14 -3.93 17.29
N TYR A 66 -2.43 -5.12 16.77
CA TYR A 66 -1.71 -5.73 15.66
C TYR A 66 -2.63 -5.95 14.49
N LYS A 67 -2.10 -5.76 13.30
CA LYS A 67 -2.77 -6.18 12.07
C LYS A 67 -2.57 -7.68 11.88
N ILE A 68 -3.62 -8.36 11.47
CA ILE A 68 -3.64 -9.80 11.23
C ILE A 68 -4.41 -10.11 9.97
N VAL A 69 -3.98 -11.15 9.25
CA VAL A 69 -4.79 -11.81 8.22
C VAL A 69 -5.29 -13.13 8.80
N VAL A 70 -6.57 -13.37 8.69
CA VAL A 70 -7.21 -14.59 9.16
C VAL A 70 -7.81 -15.35 7.98
N TYR A 71 -7.57 -16.65 7.93
CA TYR A 71 -8.20 -17.56 7.00
C TYR A 71 -9.27 -18.38 7.73
N CYS A 72 -10.51 -18.32 7.23
CA CYS A 72 -11.66 -18.99 7.79
C CYS A 72 -12.22 -20.00 6.82
N ASP A 73 -12.62 -21.18 7.31
CA ASP A 73 -13.22 -22.24 6.49
C ASP A 73 -14.70 -21.93 6.12
N ARG A 74 -15.34 -20.97 6.79
CA ARG A 74 -16.72 -20.56 6.51
C ARG A 74 -16.74 -19.39 5.54
N ILE A 75 -17.59 -19.47 4.52
CA ILE A 75 -17.87 -18.38 3.59
C ILE A 75 -18.98 -17.51 4.22
N VAL A 76 -18.62 -16.34 4.69
CA VAL A 76 -19.54 -15.34 5.27
C VAL A 76 -19.10 -13.96 4.80
N ASP A 77 -20.02 -13.17 4.30
CA ASP A 77 -19.77 -11.79 3.92
C ASP A 77 -19.50 -10.93 5.17
N LEU A 78 -18.25 -10.65 5.44
CA LEU A 78 -17.83 -9.82 6.55
C LEU A 78 -17.53 -8.40 6.06
N LYS A 79 -17.94 -7.45 6.89
CA LYS A 79 -17.78 -6.00 6.62
C LYS A 79 -16.83 -5.36 7.63
N PRO A 80 -16.18 -4.26 7.25
CA PRO A 80 -15.38 -3.49 8.19
C PRO A 80 -16.19 -3.12 9.44
N GLY A 81 -15.63 -3.43 10.63
CA GLY A 81 -16.29 -3.21 11.92
C GLY A 81 -16.90 -4.48 12.55
N ASP A 82 -17.08 -5.56 11.78
CA ASP A 82 -17.48 -6.85 12.34
C ASP A 82 -16.40 -7.42 13.26
N ARG A 83 -16.80 -8.25 14.22
CA ARG A 83 -15.88 -8.90 15.15
C ARG A 83 -15.99 -10.41 15.03
N LEU A 84 -14.84 -11.04 14.94
CA LEU A 84 -14.70 -12.49 14.93
C LEU A 84 -14.12 -12.93 16.26
N GLU A 85 -14.82 -13.80 16.97
CA GLU A 85 -14.33 -14.42 18.19
C GLU A 85 -14.20 -15.92 18.00
N GLY A 86 -13.01 -16.45 18.22
CA GLY A 86 -12.78 -17.87 17.99
C GLY A 86 -11.37 -18.30 18.39
N LYS A 87 -11.08 -19.58 18.15
CA LYS A 87 -9.74 -20.14 18.31
C LYS A 87 -9.01 -20.10 16.99
N PHE A 88 -7.81 -19.52 17.00
CA PHE A 88 -6.97 -19.42 15.80
C PHE A 88 -5.62 -20.08 16.05
N GLU A 89 -5.16 -20.84 15.07
CA GLU A 89 -3.78 -21.30 14.99
C GLU A 89 -2.94 -20.20 14.34
N PHE A 90 -1.95 -19.71 15.06
CA PHE A 90 -1.11 -18.61 14.59
C PHE A 90 0.15 -19.11 13.91
N ARG A 91 0.56 -18.42 12.85
CA ARG A 91 1.85 -18.59 12.19
C ARG A 91 2.49 -17.24 11.96
N LEU A 92 3.74 -17.12 12.40
CA LEU A 92 4.54 -15.93 12.11
C LEU A 92 4.89 -15.87 10.65
N THR A 93 4.78 -14.67 10.04
CA THR A 93 5.23 -14.43 8.68
C THR A 93 6.73 -14.70 8.54
N THR A 94 7.53 -14.35 9.55
CA THR A 94 8.98 -14.55 9.58
C THR A 94 9.41 -16.02 9.63
N SER A 95 8.57 -16.94 10.14
CA SER A 95 8.88 -18.38 10.27
C SER A 95 8.51 -19.19 9.03
N GLY A 96 7.72 -18.65 8.11
CA GLY A 96 7.05 -19.45 7.08
C GLY A 96 7.77 -19.55 5.73
N GLY A 97 8.73 -18.70 5.41
CA GLY A 97 9.45 -18.73 4.11
C GLY A 97 8.53 -18.62 2.87
N SER A 98 7.29 -18.16 3.03
CA SER A 98 6.34 -18.00 1.94
C SER A 98 6.72 -16.80 1.06
N LYS A 99 6.38 -16.84 -0.24
CA LYS A 99 6.64 -15.74 -1.18
C LYS A 99 5.86 -14.46 -0.82
N GLU A 100 4.81 -14.58 -0.01
CA GLU A 100 3.97 -13.46 0.42
C GLU A 100 4.49 -12.74 1.67
N THR A 101 5.44 -13.35 2.39
CA THR A 101 6.01 -12.81 3.63
C THR A 101 6.46 -11.35 3.49
N PRO A 102 7.25 -10.95 2.47
CA PRO A 102 7.70 -9.56 2.35
C PRO A 102 6.55 -8.56 2.11
N TYR A 103 5.49 -9.00 1.43
CA TYR A 103 4.30 -8.18 1.20
C TYR A 103 3.52 -7.94 2.51
N LEU A 104 3.27 -9.00 3.27
CA LEU A 104 2.55 -8.90 4.53
C LEU A 104 3.31 -8.05 5.56
N GLU A 105 4.61 -8.29 5.71
CA GLU A 105 5.46 -7.52 6.62
C GLU A 105 5.55 -6.05 6.25
N SER A 106 5.61 -5.74 4.95
CA SER A 106 5.60 -4.36 4.46
C SER A 106 4.32 -3.59 4.78
N ASN A 107 3.19 -4.31 4.93
CA ASN A 107 1.90 -3.78 5.35
C ASN A 107 1.70 -3.79 6.88
N GLY A 108 2.71 -4.23 7.64
CA GLY A 108 2.67 -4.30 9.10
C GLY A 108 1.92 -5.52 9.63
N ILE A 109 1.75 -6.56 8.82
CA ILE A 109 1.14 -7.83 9.19
C ILE A 109 2.27 -8.83 9.49
N TYR A 110 2.41 -9.18 10.76
CA TYR A 110 3.53 -10.01 11.23
C TYR A 110 3.13 -11.46 11.53
N PHE A 111 1.84 -11.76 11.55
CA PHE A 111 1.34 -13.10 11.79
C PHE A 111 0.00 -13.33 11.09
N ILE A 112 -0.28 -14.60 10.81
CA ILE A 112 -1.47 -15.09 10.13
C ILE A 112 -2.20 -16.00 11.11
N GLY A 113 -3.54 -15.92 11.14
CA GLY A 113 -4.41 -16.80 11.92
C GLY A 113 -5.18 -17.74 11.01
N TYR A 114 -5.21 -19.02 11.36
CA TYR A 114 -6.09 -20.00 10.71
C TYR A 114 -7.18 -20.42 11.69
N SER A 115 -8.46 -20.29 11.30
CA SER A 115 -9.57 -20.66 12.16
C SER A 115 -9.52 -22.15 12.56
N ARG A 116 -9.81 -22.45 13.81
CA ARG A 116 -9.88 -23.81 14.34
C ARG A 116 -11.14 -24.00 15.16
N GLY A 117 -12.14 -24.68 14.58
CA GLY A 117 -13.40 -24.97 15.21
C GLY A 117 -14.48 -23.89 15.02
N GLU A 118 -15.40 -23.81 15.99
CA GLU A 118 -16.50 -22.83 15.92
C GLU A 118 -15.99 -21.41 16.15
N MET A 119 -16.62 -20.49 15.44
CA MET A 119 -16.29 -19.08 15.45
C MET A 119 -17.60 -18.29 15.57
N ASP A 120 -17.64 -17.38 16.53
CA ASP A 120 -18.74 -16.46 16.75
C ASP A 120 -18.50 -15.18 15.95
N ILE A 121 -19.54 -14.72 15.27
CA ILE A 121 -19.49 -13.51 14.43
C ILE A 121 -20.45 -12.50 15.04
N PHE A 122 -19.91 -11.34 15.43
CA PHE A 122 -20.67 -10.21 15.92
C PHE A 122 -20.66 -9.11 14.86
N LEU A 123 -21.84 -8.83 14.33
CA LEU A 123 -22.00 -7.80 13.31
C LEU A 123 -21.78 -6.41 13.91
N GLY A 124 -20.86 -5.67 13.34
CA GLY A 124 -20.62 -4.28 13.69
C GLY A 124 -21.57 -3.32 12.95
N SER A 125 -21.62 -2.07 13.38
CA SER A 125 -22.40 -1.05 12.66
C SER A 125 -21.83 -0.74 11.26
N GLY A 126 -20.53 -0.98 11.06
CA GLY A 126 -19.82 -0.68 9.81
C GLY A 126 -19.76 0.80 9.43
N GLU A 127 -20.46 1.67 10.18
CA GLU A 127 -20.64 3.09 9.85
C GLU A 127 -19.55 4.01 10.41
N GLU A 128 -18.59 3.45 11.16
CA GLU A 128 -17.49 4.25 11.69
C GLU A 128 -16.73 4.99 10.58
N LEU A 129 -16.41 6.25 10.83
CA LEU A 129 -15.72 7.12 9.87
C LEU A 129 -14.34 6.55 9.46
N ARG A 130 -13.69 5.77 10.35
CA ARG A 130 -12.40 5.13 10.08
C ARG A 130 -12.47 4.14 8.91
N PHE A 131 -13.62 3.53 8.65
CA PHE A 131 -13.83 2.57 7.55
C PHE A 131 -14.39 3.21 6.26
N PHE A 132 -14.49 4.54 6.23
CA PHE A 132 -14.99 5.25 5.06
C PHE A 132 -14.20 4.96 3.78
N PRO A 133 -12.86 4.90 3.76
CA PRO A 133 -12.10 4.57 2.56
C PRO A 133 -12.40 3.17 2.02
N GLN A 134 -12.52 2.17 2.91
CA GLN A 134 -12.84 0.79 2.54
C GLN A 134 -14.25 0.67 1.94
N ARG A 135 -15.22 1.35 2.56
CA ARG A 135 -16.59 1.41 2.00
C ARG A 135 -16.62 2.12 0.65
N LEU A 136 -15.86 3.19 0.49
CA LEU A 136 -15.75 3.89 -0.79
C LEU A 136 -15.11 2.99 -1.85
N ARG A 137 -14.02 2.26 -1.50
CA ARG A 137 -13.41 1.26 -2.36
C ARG A 137 -14.43 0.21 -2.81
N TRP A 138 -15.14 -0.41 -1.86
CA TRP A 138 -16.16 -1.41 -2.12
C TRP A 138 -17.27 -0.90 -3.05
N ASN A 139 -17.79 0.30 -2.79
CA ASN A 139 -18.81 0.90 -3.63
C ASN A 139 -18.33 1.15 -5.06
N ILE A 140 -17.07 1.57 -5.23
CA ILE A 140 -16.49 1.77 -6.56
C ILE A 140 -16.36 0.42 -7.28
N LEU A 141 -15.86 -0.62 -6.61
CA LEU A 141 -15.70 -1.96 -7.18
C LEU A 141 -17.04 -2.54 -7.64
N ASN A 142 -18.09 -2.45 -6.82
CA ASN A 142 -19.44 -2.91 -7.17
C ASN A 142 -20.04 -2.12 -8.34
N ARG A 143 -19.83 -0.81 -8.38
CA ARG A 143 -20.30 0.01 -9.50
C ARG A 143 -19.61 -0.33 -10.81
N LEU A 144 -18.34 -0.73 -10.77
CA LEU A 144 -17.64 -1.19 -11.98
C LEU A 144 -18.25 -2.51 -12.49
N GLU A 145 -18.66 -3.41 -11.60
CA GLU A 145 -19.38 -4.65 -11.99
C GLU A 145 -20.75 -4.39 -12.61
N GLU A 146 -21.48 -3.40 -12.09
CA GLU A 146 -22.80 -3.02 -12.64
C GLU A 146 -22.68 -2.38 -14.05
N ILE A 147 -21.60 -1.65 -14.31
CA ILE A 147 -21.43 -0.86 -15.54
C ILE A 147 -20.81 -1.69 -16.67
N PHE A 148 -19.85 -2.55 -16.35
CA PHE A 148 -19.04 -3.28 -17.33
C PHE A 148 -19.35 -4.79 -17.33
N PRO A 149 -19.20 -5.46 -18.49
CA PRO A 149 -19.19 -6.93 -18.52
C PRO A 149 -18.09 -7.51 -17.63
N ALA A 150 -18.28 -8.72 -17.11
CA ALA A 150 -17.43 -9.35 -16.09
C ALA A 150 -15.92 -9.27 -16.41
N ASP A 151 -15.50 -9.65 -17.62
CA ASP A 151 -14.08 -9.61 -18.02
C ASP A 151 -13.51 -8.19 -18.03
N THR A 152 -14.31 -7.22 -18.47
CA THR A 152 -13.92 -5.81 -18.51
C THR A 152 -13.93 -5.19 -17.11
N ALA A 153 -14.91 -5.56 -16.28
CA ALA A 153 -15.01 -5.12 -14.90
C ALA A 153 -13.79 -5.55 -14.08
N ALA A 154 -13.37 -6.82 -14.20
CA ALA A 154 -12.18 -7.35 -13.55
C ALA A 154 -10.91 -6.54 -13.93
N PHE A 155 -10.75 -6.25 -15.22
CA PHE A 155 -9.63 -5.43 -15.70
C PHE A 155 -9.71 -3.98 -15.20
N ALA A 156 -10.92 -3.38 -15.20
CA ALA A 156 -11.14 -2.00 -14.72
C ALA A 156 -10.86 -1.88 -13.21
N LYS A 157 -11.30 -2.85 -12.40
CA LYS A 157 -10.97 -2.92 -10.96
C LYS A 157 -9.47 -2.98 -10.73
N ALA A 158 -8.80 -3.86 -11.45
CA ALA A 158 -7.36 -4.02 -11.38
C ALA A 158 -6.63 -2.74 -11.79
N LEU A 159 -7.05 -2.11 -12.88
CA LEU A 159 -6.43 -0.89 -13.39
C LEU A 159 -6.65 0.33 -12.48
N LEU A 160 -7.85 0.52 -11.93
CA LEU A 160 -8.19 1.72 -11.15
C LEU A 160 -7.75 1.62 -9.69
N LEU A 161 -7.94 0.47 -9.06
CA LEU A 161 -7.74 0.27 -7.63
C LEU A 161 -6.69 -0.79 -7.28
N GLY A 162 -6.10 -1.43 -8.29
CA GLY A 162 -5.11 -2.49 -8.09
C GLY A 162 -5.72 -3.79 -7.58
N ASP A 163 -7.04 -3.94 -7.68
CA ASP A 163 -7.73 -5.15 -7.29
C ASP A 163 -7.63 -6.20 -8.39
N THR A 164 -6.91 -7.26 -8.13
CA THR A 164 -6.65 -8.33 -9.11
C THR A 164 -7.37 -9.63 -8.78
N THR A 165 -8.28 -9.62 -7.80
CA THR A 165 -8.97 -10.82 -7.30
C THR A 165 -9.83 -11.49 -8.38
N ASP A 166 -10.52 -10.70 -9.19
CA ASP A 166 -11.45 -11.19 -10.21
C ASP A 166 -10.79 -11.44 -11.58
N LEU A 167 -9.48 -11.22 -11.70
CA LEU A 167 -8.77 -11.47 -12.95
C LEU A 167 -8.73 -12.96 -13.25
N SER A 168 -9.15 -13.34 -14.47
CA SER A 168 -9.01 -14.72 -14.92
C SER A 168 -7.53 -15.11 -15.02
N TYR A 169 -7.27 -16.42 -14.87
CA TYR A 169 -5.92 -16.96 -15.01
C TYR A 169 -5.27 -16.60 -16.36
N GLU A 170 -6.06 -16.60 -17.44
CA GLU A 170 -5.60 -16.23 -18.78
C GLU A 170 -5.20 -14.76 -18.85
N GLN A 171 -6.00 -13.87 -18.24
CA GLN A 171 -5.71 -12.43 -18.17
C GLN A 171 -4.42 -12.16 -17.37
N ASP A 172 -4.23 -12.81 -16.22
CA ASP A 172 -3.02 -12.65 -15.41
C ASP A 172 -1.78 -13.14 -16.16
N ILE A 173 -1.85 -14.31 -16.84
CA ILE A 173 -0.76 -14.79 -17.69
C ILE A 173 -0.48 -13.84 -18.86
N ALA A 174 -1.52 -13.37 -19.55
CA ALA A 174 -1.35 -12.44 -20.67
C ALA A 174 -0.64 -11.15 -20.22
N MET A 175 -1.01 -10.61 -19.05
CA MET A 175 -0.36 -9.43 -18.49
C MET A 175 1.09 -9.67 -18.06
N ARG A 176 1.39 -10.86 -17.53
CA ARG A 176 2.76 -11.26 -17.18
C ARG A 176 3.64 -11.42 -18.41
N THR A 177 3.15 -12.10 -19.44
CA THR A 177 3.91 -12.38 -20.66
C THR A 177 4.15 -11.11 -21.50
N THR A 178 3.19 -10.20 -21.53
CA THR A 178 3.33 -8.89 -22.19
C THR A 178 4.11 -7.86 -21.35
N GLY A 179 4.39 -8.17 -20.08
CA GLY A 179 5.11 -7.27 -19.19
C GLY A 179 4.29 -6.08 -18.68
N ILE A 180 2.98 -6.00 -18.95
CA ILE A 180 2.12 -4.88 -18.53
C ILE A 180 1.54 -5.03 -17.12
N ARG A 181 1.81 -6.13 -16.43
CA ARG A 181 1.28 -6.38 -15.08
C ARG A 181 1.61 -5.25 -14.10
N HIS A 182 2.74 -4.58 -14.28
CA HIS A 182 3.12 -3.44 -13.42
C HIS A 182 2.23 -2.20 -13.62
N ILE A 183 1.51 -2.09 -14.74
CA ILE A 183 0.57 -0.99 -15.01
C ILE A 183 -0.74 -1.23 -14.23
N VAL A 184 -1.14 -2.50 -14.10
CA VAL A 184 -2.34 -2.90 -13.37
C VAL A 184 -2.14 -2.80 -11.85
N ALA A 185 -0.93 -3.03 -11.36
CA ALA A 185 -0.60 -2.71 -9.98
C ALA A 185 -0.73 -1.20 -9.75
N THR A 186 -1.56 -0.79 -8.79
CA THR A 186 -1.75 0.64 -8.50
C THR A 186 -0.41 1.32 -8.27
N SER A 187 -0.10 2.28 -9.11
CA SER A 187 1.24 2.87 -9.22
C SER A 187 1.22 4.38 -9.01
N GLY A 188 2.41 4.97 -8.91
CA GLY A 188 2.57 6.42 -8.88
C GLY A 188 1.97 7.16 -10.08
N LEU A 189 1.77 6.47 -11.21
CA LEU A 189 1.11 7.03 -12.38
C LEU A 189 -0.34 7.43 -12.08
N HIS A 190 -1.10 6.60 -11.36
CA HIS A 190 -2.49 6.88 -10.97
C HIS A 190 -2.57 8.15 -10.11
N VAL A 191 -1.67 8.28 -9.14
CA VAL A 191 -1.56 9.48 -8.29
C VAL A 191 -1.27 10.73 -9.14
N SER A 192 -0.38 10.60 -10.13
CA SER A 192 0.00 11.70 -11.01
C SER A 192 -1.11 12.11 -11.98
N ILE A 193 -1.87 11.14 -12.53
CA ILE A 193 -3.04 11.39 -13.37
C ILE A 193 -4.12 12.11 -12.55
N LEU A 194 -4.43 11.59 -11.36
CA LEU A 194 -5.41 12.20 -10.46
C LEU A 194 -5.02 13.64 -10.10
N PHE A 195 -3.76 13.87 -9.75
CA PHE A 195 -3.25 15.21 -9.49
C PHE A 195 -3.40 16.12 -10.73
N SER A 196 -3.04 15.64 -11.90
CA SER A 196 -3.12 16.41 -13.15
C SER A 196 -4.56 16.81 -13.47
N LEU A 197 -5.51 15.90 -13.23
CA LEU A 197 -6.94 16.17 -13.39
C LEU A 197 -7.41 17.24 -12.42
N ILE A 198 -7.06 17.13 -11.13
CA ILE A 198 -7.41 18.12 -10.11
C ILE A 198 -6.82 19.48 -10.46
N TYR A 199 -5.56 19.53 -10.88
CA TYR A 199 -4.88 20.76 -11.27
C TYR A 199 -5.54 21.43 -12.45
N LEU A 200 -5.98 20.65 -13.45
CA LEU A 200 -6.71 21.15 -14.60
C LEU A 200 -8.09 21.69 -14.22
N LEU A 201 -8.87 20.92 -13.44
CA LEU A 201 -10.21 21.30 -12.99
C LEU A 201 -10.19 22.51 -12.04
N SER A 202 -9.11 22.68 -11.29
CA SER A 202 -8.90 23.85 -10.41
C SER A 202 -8.54 25.13 -11.19
N GLY A 203 -8.57 25.10 -12.53
CA GLY A 203 -8.17 26.22 -13.36
C GLY A 203 -6.71 26.66 -13.16
N LYS A 204 -5.86 25.73 -12.72
CA LYS A 204 -4.43 25.95 -12.37
C LYS A 204 -4.23 26.94 -11.20
N MET A 205 -5.27 27.17 -10.41
CA MET A 205 -5.21 28.06 -9.23
C MET A 205 -4.55 27.31 -8.06
N ARG A 206 -3.39 27.76 -7.63
CA ARG A 206 -2.55 27.11 -6.60
C ARG A 206 -3.30 26.80 -5.31
N SER A 207 -4.05 27.76 -4.80
CA SER A 207 -4.80 27.62 -3.54
C SER A 207 -5.93 26.59 -3.66
N VAL A 208 -6.66 26.60 -4.79
CA VAL A 208 -7.75 25.66 -5.05
C VAL A 208 -7.18 24.24 -5.26
N THR A 209 -6.08 24.14 -6.02
CA THR A 209 -5.37 22.85 -6.20
C THR A 209 -4.87 22.29 -4.87
N ALA A 210 -4.37 23.12 -3.96
CA ALA A 210 -3.94 22.67 -2.65
C ALA A 210 -5.13 22.23 -1.77
N LEU A 211 -6.20 23.03 -1.75
CA LEU A 211 -7.40 22.76 -0.93
C LEU A 211 -8.10 21.45 -1.34
N LEU A 212 -8.21 21.20 -2.63
CA LEU A 212 -8.88 20.01 -3.15
C LEU A 212 -7.90 18.84 -3.34
N GLY A 213 -6.69 19.11 -3.83
CA GLY A 213 -5.74 18.08 -4.21
C GLY A 213 -5.19 17.30 -3.04
N ILE A 214 -4.80 17.96 -1.95
CA ILE A 214 -4.22 17.27 -0.79
C ILE A 214 -5.22 16.28 -0.18
N PRO A 215 -6.47 16.66 0.17
CA PRO A 215 -7.45 15.71 0.72
C PRO A 215 -7.78 14.57 -0.24
N VAL A 216 -7.94 14.86 -1.54
CA VAL A 216 -8.28 13.82 -2.54
C VAL A 216 -7.13 12.84 -2.73
N LEU A 217 -5.88 13.30 -2.78
CA LEU A 217 -4.72 12.42 -2.89
C LEU A 217 -4.54 11.53 -1.65
N ILE A 218 -4.78 12.07 -0.46
CA ILE A 218 -4.76 11.30 0.79
C ILE A 218 -5.87 10.26 0.77
N LEU A 219 -7.11 10.64 0.43
CA LEU A 219 -8.23 9.72 0.34
C LEU A 219 -7.94 8.61 -0.68
N PHE A 220 -7.43 8.97 -1.87
CA PHE A 220 -7.05 7.99 -2.88
C PHE A 220 -6.01 7.00 -2.37
N ALA A 221 -5.00 7.45 -1.63
CA ALA A 221 -3.99 6.57 -1.06
C ALA A 221 -4.60 5.53 -0.10
N PHE A 222 -5.58 5.92 0.72
CA PHE A 222 -6.31 5.00 1.58
C PHE A 222 -7.20 4.03 0.80
N VAL A 223 -7.92 4.51 -0.20
CA VAL A 223 -8.79 3.70 -1.06
C VAL A 223 -7.99 2.68 -1.87
N ALA A 224 -6.80 3.06 -2.33
CA ALA A 224 -5.92 2.21 -3.13
C ALA A 224 -5.00 1.29 -2.30
N GLY A 225 -5.15 1.25 -0.95
CA GLY A 225 -4.52 0.26 -0.06
C GLY A 225 -3.14 0.62 0.47
N LEU A 226 -2.72 1.90 0.45
CA LEU A 226 -1.49 2.41 1.12
C LEU A 226 -0.19 1.67 0.75
N SER A 227 -0.09 1.07 -0.45
CA SER A 227 1.14 0.41 -0.86
C SER A 227 2.34 1.39 -0.83
N PRO A 228 3.58 0.90 -0.60
CA PRO A 228 4.76 1.77 -0.55
C PRO A 228 4.94 2.65 -1.80
N SER A 229 4.53 2.15 -2.99
CA SER A 229 4.60 2.92 -4.23
C SER A 229 3.60 4.07 -4.26
N ILE A 230 2.36 3.84 -3.80
CA ILE A 230 1.32 4.88 -3.70
C ILE A 230 1.69 5.91 -2.65
N LEU A 231 2.13 5.48 -1.46
CA LEU A 231 2.57 6.38 -0.39
C LEU A 231 3.69 7.31 -0.86
N ARG A 232 4.71 6.77 -1.53
CA ARG A 232 5.79 7.57 -2.09
C ARG A 232 5.26 8.63 -3.05
N ALA A 233 4.46 8.22 -4.02
CA ALA A 233 3.91 9.14 -5.01
C ALA A 233 3.01 10.20 -4.38
N THR A 234 2.16 9.83 -3.44
CA THR A 234 1.27 10.74 -2.72
C THR A 234 2.07 11.79 -1.93
N VAL A 235 3.07 11.36 -1.15
CA VAL A 235 3.92 12.29 -0.40
C VAL A 235 4.66 13.26 -1.34
N MET A 236 5.26 12.74 -2.42
CA MET A 236 5.96 13.58 -3.39
C MET A 236 5.01 14.57 -4.09
N GLN A 237 3.79 14.16 -4.43
CA GLN A 237 2.78 15.05 -5.03
C GLN A 237 2.28 16.11 -4.05
N ILE A 238 2.05 15.75 -2.78
CA ILE A 238 1.69 16.71 -1.74
C ILE A 238 2.81 17.75 -1.57
N LEU A 239 4.07 17.33 -1.53
CA LEU A 239 5.21 18.24 -1.46
C LEU A 239 5.30 19.17 -2.68
N MET A 240 4.98 18.66 -3.87
CA MET A 240 4.89 19.46 -5.08
C MET A 240 3.77 20.50 -4.98
N ILE A 241 2.58 20.12 -4.52
CA ILE A 241 1.47 21.06 -4.29
C ILE A 241 1.87 22.13 -3.27
N LEU A 242 2.49 21.74 -2.16
CA LEU A 242 2.96 22.66 -1.13
C LEU A 242 4.02 23.63 -1.66
N SER A 243 4.97 23.16 -2.49
CA SER A 243 5.96 24.03 -3.13
C SER A 243 5.32 25.08 -4.02
N MET A 244 4.29 24.67 -4.81
CA MET A 244 3.51 25.59 -5.64
C MET A 244 2.75 26.63 -4.81
N LEU A 245 2.15 26.22 -3.68
CA LEU A 245 1.40 27.09 -2.77
C LEU A 245 2.33 28.10 -2.08
N LEU A 246 3.48 27.62 -1.60
CA LEU A 246 4.48 28.44 -0.91
C LEU A 246 5.39 29.23 -1.86
N ARG A 247 5.18 29.13 -3.18
CA ARG A 247 6.02 29.75 -4.22
C ARG A 247 7.51 29.41 -4.08
N ARG A 248 7.83 28.16 -3.71
CA ARG A 248 9.17 27.64 -3.61
C ARG A 248 9.46 26.67 -4.73
N GLU A 249 10.73 26.52 -5.08
CA GLU A 249 11.15 25.51 -6.05
C GLU A 249 10.94 24.11 -5.45
N TYR A 250 10.40 23.21 -6.27
CA TYR A 250 10.25 21.80 -5.91
C TYR A 250 11.58 21.08 -6.16
N ASP A 251 12.11 20.43 -5.14
CA ASP A 251 13.32 19.61 -5.24
C ASP A 251 12.95 18.12 -5.17
N PRO A 252 12.92 17.40 -6.32
CA PRO A 252 12.53 16.00 -6.36
C PRO A 252 13.38 15.04 -5.52
N PRO A 253 14.73 15.19 -5.44
CA PRO A 253 15.55 14.35 -4.57
C PRO A 253 15.21 14.49 -3.08
N SER A 254 14.99 15.71 -2.60
CA SER A 254 14.57 15.95 -1.21
C SER A 254 13.18 15.41 -0.94
N ALA A 255 12.26 15.56 -1.91
CA ALA A 255 10.91 15.01 -1.81
C ALA A 255 10.92 13.47 -1.76
N LEU A 256 11.76 12.82 -2.56
CA LEU A 256 11.97 11.37 -2.50
C LEU A 256 12.51 10.96 -1.12
N SER A 257 13.55 11.64 -0.64
CA SER A 257 14.15 11.34 0.67
C SER A 257 13.14 11.43 1.80
N LEU A 258 12.32 12.50 1.81
CA LEU A 258 11.26 12.66 2.81
C LEU A 258 10.18 11.57 2.68
N SER A 259 9.78 11.21 1.45
CA SER A 259 8.80 10.13 1.25
C SER A 259 9.31 8.78 1.75
N VAL A 260 10.59 8.47 1.54
CA VAL A 260 11.24 7.26 2.07
C VAL A 260 11.22 7.27 3.61
N ILE A 261 11.55 8.40 4.23
CA ILE A 261 11.51 8.53 5.70
C ILE A 261 10.09 8.29 6.21
N VAL A 262 9.08 8.90 5.61
CA VAL A 262 7.67 8.70 6.01
C VAL A 262 7.26 7.24 5.90
N ILE A 263 7.59 6.57 4.80
CA ILE A 263 7.26 5.15 4.60
C ILE A 263 7.95 4.28 5.66
N LEU A 264 9.22 4.51 5.94
CA LEU A 264 9.98 3.72 6.91
C LEU A 264 9.52 3.97 8.35
N LEU A 265 9.02 5.15 8.67
CA LEU A 265 8.42 5.44 9.97
C LEU A 265 7.07 4.72 10.15
N LEU A 266 6.29 4.59 9.06
CA LEU A 266 5.01 3.86 9.07
C LEU A 266 5.22 2.34 9.07
N SER A 267 6.15 1.85 8.26
CA SER A 267 6.50 0.44 8.17
C SER A 267 8.01 0.25 7.96
N PRO A 268 8.77 -0.09 9.00
CA PRO A 268 10.22 -0.31 8.88
C PRO A 268 10.61 -1.41 7.91
N PHE A 269 9.75 -2.42 7.77
CA PHE A 269 9.95 -3.55 6.89
C PHE A 269 9.53 -3.29 5.43
N ALA A 270 9.04 -2.10 5.10
CA ALA A 270 8.72 -1.74 3.72
C ALA A 270 9.91 -1.88 2.76
N VAL A 271 11.15 -1.75 3.27
CA VAL A 271 12.39 -1.93 2.49
C VAL A 271 12.47 -3.31 1.83
N THR A 272 11.93 -4.34 2.45
CA THR A 272 11.98 -5.73 1.94
C THR A 272 10.99 -5.95 0.78
N SER A 273 10.00 -5.06 0.59
CA SER A 273 9.03 -5.21 -0.47
C SER A 273 9.59 -4.82 -1.84
N ALA A 274 9.29 -5.65 -2.85
CA ALA A 274 9.66 -5.36 -4.24
C ALA A 274 9.05 -4.04 -4.73
N SER A 275 7.85 -3.71 -4.29
CA SER A 275 7.16 -2.45 -4.63
C SER A 275 7.96 -1.22 -4.19
N PHE A 276 8.49 -1.23 -2.97
CA PHE A 276 9.35 -0.16 -2.47
C PHE A 276 10.66 -0.06 -3.26
N GLN A 277 11.36 -1.21 -3.41
CA GLN A 277 12.67 -1.26 -4.05
C GLN A 277 12.63 -0.79 -5.49
N LEU A 278 11.68 -1.32 -6.29
CA LEU A 278 11.51 -0.95 -7.68
C LEU A 278 11.08 0.51 -7.84
N SER A 279 10.13 0.96 -7.02
CA SER A 279 9.60 2.31 -7.09
C SER A 279 10.68 3.36 -6.75
N CYS A 280 11.42 3.18 -5.67
CA CYS A 280 12.52 4.08 -5.28
C CYS A 280 13.70 3.97 -6.25
N GLY A 281 14.08 2.75 -6.65
CA GLY A 281 15.18 2.50 -7.57
C GLY A 281 14.96 3.15 -8.95
N CYS A 282 13.74 3.08 -9.49
CA CYS A 282 13.41 3.75 -10.76
C CYS A 282 13.57 5.27 -10.66
N VAL A 283 13.07 5.91 -9.59
CA VAL A 283 13.19 7.37 -9.42
C VAL A 283 14.64 7.80 -9.23
N VAL A 284 15.42 7.08 -8.43
CA VAL A 284 16.85 7.32 -8.27
C VAL A 284 17.57 7.14 -9.61
N GLY A 285 17.22 6.09 -10.37
CA GLY A 285 17.75 5.88 -11.72
C GLY A 285 17.46 7.06 -12.66
N ILE A 286 16.24 7.58 -12.66
CA ILE A 286 15.89 8.78 -13.44
C ILE A 286 16.77 9.96 -13.04
N PHE A 287 16.96 10.23 -11.75
CA PHE A 287 17.79 11.36 -11.30
C PHE A 287 19.27 11.22 -11.70
N LEU A 288 19.80 10.00 -11.72
CA LEU A 288 21.20 9.76 -12.02
C LEU A 288 21.51 9.69 -13.51
N PHE A 289 20.60 9.09 -14.30
CA PHE A 289 20.88 8.76 -15.70
C PHE A 289 20.30 9.77 -16.67
N VAL A 290 19.10 10.32 -16.43
CA VAL A 290 18.45 11.23 -17.39
C VAL A 290 19.28 12.46 -17.67
N PRO A 291 19.86 13.20 -16.70
CA PRO A 291 20.68 14.37 -17.00
C PRO A 291 21.93 14.02 -17.82
N LYS A 292 22.56 12.88 -17.53
CA LYS A 292 23.73 12.41 -18.27
C LYS A 292 23.40 12.06 -19.72
N LEU A 293 22.29 11.36 -19.90
CA LEU A 293 21.81 10.96 -21.21
C LEU A 293 21.40 12.17 -22.06
N GLN A 294 20.70 13.13 -21.48
CA GLN A 294 20.34 14.39 -22.12
C GLN A 294 21.60 15.15 -22.58
N ASN A 295 22.57 15.32 -21.70
CA ASN A 295 23.83 15.99 -22.04
C ASN A 295 24.56 15.27 -23.19
N TYR A 296 24.59 13.93 -23.18
CA TYR A 296 25.21 13.14 -24.25
C TYR A 296 24.48 13.33 -25.59
N ILE A 297 23.14 13.32 -25.58
CA ILE A 297 22.31 13.53 -26.78
C ILE A 297 22.53 14.94 -27.34
N TYR A 298 22.49 15.98 -26.49
CA TYR A 298 22.73 17.37 -26.92
C TYR A 298 24.12 17.56 -27.52
N GLN A 299 25.14 16.84 -27.06
CA GLN A 299 26.48 16.92 -27.59
C GLN A 299 26.63 16.22 -28.95
N LYS A 300 25.88 15.14 -29.21
CA LYS A 300 26.04 14.30 -30.41
C LYS A 300 25.06 14.60 -31.53
N ILE A 301 23.91 15.20 -31.28
CA ILE A 301 22.88 15.47 -32.29
C ILE A 301 22.80 16.98 -32.50
N PRO A 302 23.42 17.52 -33.59
CA PRO A 302 23.31 18.93 -33.95
C PRO A 302 21.85 19.24 -34.33
N GLY A 303 21.24 20.19 -33.62
CA GLY A 303 19.83 20.60 -33.86
C GLY A 303 18.85 20.22 -32.77
N PHE A 304 19.23 19.43 -31.76
CA PHE A 304 18.46 19.22 -30.54
C PHE A 304 18.70 20.42 -29.61
N THR A 305 17.82 21.43 -29.68
CA THR A 305 17.88 22.58 -28.75
C THR A 305 17.28 22.23 -27.39
N ARG A 306 17.83 22.85 -26.33
CA ARG A 306 17.35 22.75 -24.94
C ARG A 306 15.93 23.24 -24.76
#